data_5007385266bc0f5d5db417a1ed2797aa
#
_entry.id   5007385266bc0f5d5db417a1ed2797aa
#
_cell.length_a   1.000
_cell.length_b   1.000
_cell.length_c   1.000
_cell.angle_alpha   90.00
_cell.angle_beta   90.00
_cell.angle_gamma   90.00
#
_symmetry.space_group_name_H-M   'P 1'
#
loop_
_entity.id
_entity.type
_entity.pdbx_description
1 polymer ?
#
loop_
_entity_poly.entity_id
_entity_poly.type
_entity_poly.pdbx_seq_one_letter_code
_entity_poly.pdbx_strand_id
1 'polypeptide(L)'
;MERGVFQFVFRYSKAQQLVLILVVIASLPFYFFSLDIPKQIVDKAIRGSDFPTNYYGLDLEQVPFLMVLCAIFLILVVVNGGFKFFLNVYRGAAGERLLRRLRYQLIERVLRFPRPQFRKTSQGEVVSMVTLETEPLGGFFGDALNLPSYQGGLLLTLMGFMFVQDWKLGLAAIALYPVQGWLIPKLQRQVNALGKERVKSVRRLNERIGEAVTGAHEVHANDTSQYELADYSTRLGKIFDIRYQIYKKKFFIKFVNNFLALLPPFFFYSIGGWLVIVGDMTVGSLIAVLGAYKDVSAPWKMLLGYYQRKEDARIKYEQLIEKFELNDLLEEEKLVAEPDDKPAMTGQLVAANTSLSEDDGLKVVDGASMRVDLPSHFAVVGPPGGGKGEFSQMIARLLNPSGGKISLNDTDLSGLPEAFTGRQISYAGQTPYIFGGTIRDNLLYGLKHRPLREIEYEGSAASARERQISEADVTGNVSHDINANWVDVNAAGADSEDDLVGRMQHYLKIVGLEDDVYSIGLRQNIEPSERPELVENLLAARKKMRERLDEGKVSDYVESFDADKFNSNASVAENILFGTPVG
;
A
#
# COMPACT_ATOMS: atom_id res chain seq x y z
N MET A 1 10.85 -8.85 9.94
CA MET A 1 10.64 -8.88 8.44
C MET A 1 11.83 -9.54 7.75
N GLU A 2 11.67 -9.98 6.49
CA GLU A 2 12.80 -10.52 5.73
C GLU A 2 13.77 -9.40 5.36
N ARG A 3 15.08 -9.62 5.52
CA ARG A 3 16.10 -8.60 5.25
C ARG A 3 16.24 -8.23 3.77
N GLY A 4 15.84 -9.11 2.86
CA GLY A 4 15.98 -8.90 1.42
C GLY A 4 14.67 -9.07 0.67
N VAL A 5 14.46 -8.25 -0.37
CA VAL A 5 13.27 -8.28 -1.21
C VAL A 5 13.01 -9.66 -1.84
N PHE A 6 14.05 -10.37 -2.28
CA PHE A 6 13.90 -11.72 -2.83
C PHE A 6 13.58 -12.76 -1.75
N GLN A 7 14.15 -12.63 -0.55
CA GLN A 7 13.81 -13.50 0.57
C GLN A 7 12.33 -13.37 0.92
N PHE A 8 11.80 -12.13 0.92
CA PHE A 8 10.38 -11.87 1.11
C PHE A 8 9.52 -12.54 0.03
N VAL A 9 9.86 -12.35 -1.25
CA VAL A 9 9.15 -12.98 -2.37
C VAL A 9 9.16 -14.51 -2.25
N PHE A 10 10.33 -15.11 -2.02
CA PHE A 10 10.45 -16.57 -1.92
C PHE A 10 9.74 -17.14 -0.70
N ARG A 11 9.78 -16.46 0.45
CA ARG A 11 9.12 -16.96 1.65
C ARG A 11 7.61 -17.00 1.50
N TYR A 12 7.01 -15.97 0.89
CA TYR A 12 5.56 -15.79 0.91
C TYR A 12 4.86 -16.09 -0.43
N SER A 13 5.59 -16.34 -1.53
CA SER A 13 4.98 -16.66 -2.83
C SER A 13 5.67 -17.78 -3.60
N LYS A 14 6.37 -18.68 -2.90
CA LYS A 14 7.16 -19.78 -3.53
C LYS A 14 6.34 -20.60 -4.53
N ALA A 15 5.13 -21.02 -4.15
CA ALA A 15 4.26 -21.83 -5.02
C ALA A 15 3.80 -21.04 -6.24
N GLN A 16 3.41 -19.78 -6.07
CA GLN A 16 2.97 -18.91 -7.16
C GLN A 16 4.09 -18.64 -8.16
N GLN A 17 5.32 -18.39 -7.68
CA GLN A 17 6.48 -18.20 -8.53
C GLN A 17 6.83 -19.47 -9.31
N LEU A 18 6.69 -20.64 -8.68
CA LEU A 18 6.92 -21.92 -9.35
C LEU A 18 5.90 -22.14 -10.49
N VAL A 19 4.63 -21.88 -10.24
CA VAL A 19 3.57 -21.97 -11.26
C VAL A 19 3.89 -21.05 -12.44
N LEU A 20 4.30 -19.80 -12.18
CA LEU A 20 4.69 -18.86 -13.24
C LEU A 20 5.83 -19.41 -14.10
N ILE A 21 6.89 -19.96 -13.49
CA ILE A 21 8.01 -20.55 -14.20
C ILE A 21 7.58 -21.76 -15.05
N LEU A 22 6.75 -22.65 -14.49
CA LEU A 22 6.26 -23.83 -15.23
C LEU A 22 5.43 -23.43 -16.45
N VAL A 23 4.55 -22.44 -16.31
CA VAL A 23 3.75 -21.92 -17.42
C VAL A 23 4.63 -21.24 -18.47
N VAL A 24 5.68 -20.51 -18.04
CA VAL A 24 6.67 -19.96 -18.97
C VAL A 24 7.34 -21.07 -19.77
N ILE A 25 7.88 -22.11 -19.11
CA ILE A 25 8.53 -23.23 -19.78
C ILE A 25 7.56 -23.91 -20.76
N ALA A 26 6.31 -24.13 -20.36
CA ALA A 26 5.28 -24.71 -21.22
C ALA A 26 4.97 -23.85 -22.46
N SER A 27 5.11 -22.52 -22.37
CA SER A 27 4.83 -21.62 -23.49
C SER A 27 5.93 -21.57 -24.56
N LEU A 28 7.19 -21.88 -24.21
CA LEU A 28 8.34 -21.73 -25.11
C LEU A 28 8.27 -22.62 -26.37
N PRO A 29 7.87 -23.89 -26.31
CA PRO A 29 7.71 -24.73 -27.52
C PRO A 29 6.70 -24.14 -28.50
N PHE A 30 5.55 -23.67 -28.01
CA PHE A 30 4.51 -23.04 -28.85
C PHE A 30 5.04 -21.77 -29.52
N TYR A 31 5.84 -21.00 -28.78
CA TYR A 31 6.50 -19.81 -29.34
C TYR A 31 7.51 -20.19 -30.42
N PHE A 32 8.34 -21.22 -30.20
CA PHE A 32 9.29 -21.71 -31.21
C PHE A 32 8.60 -22.14 -32.51
N PHE A 33 7.54 -22.94 -32.40
CA PHE A 33 6.76 -23.35 -33.58
C PHE A 33 6.09 -22.15 -34.28
N SER A 34 5.66 -21.15 -33.55
CA SER A 34 5.08 -19.93 -34.14
C SER A 34 6.12 -19.13 -34.99
N LEU A 35 7.42 -19.29 -34.73
CA LEU A 35 8.49 -18.71 -35.57
C LEU A 35 8.81 -19.57 -36.77
N ASP A 36 8.63 -20.89 -36.68
CA ASP A 36 8.97 -21.82 -37.74
C ASP A 36 7.89 -21.94 -38.82
N ILE A 37 6.62 -21.89 -38.46
CA ILE A 37 5.51 -22.00 -39.41
C ILE A 37 5.52 -20.94 -40.53
N PRO A 38 5.78 -19.64 -40.30
CA PRO A 38 5.93 -18.67 -41.40
C PRO A 38 7.01 -19.03 -42.40
N LYS A 39 8.13 -19.61 -41.94
CA LYS A 39 9.19 -20.13 -42.82
C LYS A 39 8.65 -21.26 -43.67
N GLN A 40 7.98 -22.26 -43.06
CA GLN A 40 7.39 -23.37 -43.80
C GLN A 40 6.35 -22.90 -44.81
N ILE A 41 5.55 -21.89 -44.48
CA ILE A 41 4.61 -21.27 -45.44
C ILE A 41 5.34 -20.73 -46.65
N VAL A 42 6.43 -19.99 -46.47
CA VAL A 42 7.19 -19.40 -47.59
C VAL A 42 7.92 -20.47 -48.37
N ASP A 43 8.69 -21.34 -47.72
CA ASP A 43 9.59 -22.27 -48.37
C ASP A 43 8.86 -23.47 -48.96
N LYS A 44 7.86 -24.03 -48.28
CA LYS A 44 7.17 -25.26 -48.68
C LYS A 44 5.86 -25.00 -49.43
N ALA A 45 5.02 -24.04 -48.94
CA ALA A 45 3.71 -23.81 -49.55
C ALA A 45 3.76 -22.82 -50.73
N ILE A 46 4.53 -21.71 -50.63
CA ILE A 46 4.59 -20.71 -51.70
C ILE A 46 5.61 -21.06 -52.77
N ARG A 47 6.83 -21.51 -52.38
CA ARG A 47 7.92 -21.82 -53.29
C ARG A 47 8.04 -23.31 -53.66
N GLY A 48 7.33 -24.17 -52.94
CA GLY A 48 7.37 -25.62 -53.21
C GLY A 48 6.79 -25.94 -54.57
N SER A 49 7.45 -26.86 -55.30
CA SER A 49 7.07 -27.36 -56.62
C SER A 49 6.45 -28.76 -56.58
N ASP A 50 6.62 -29.48 -55.45
CA ASP A 50 6.24 -30.89 -55.34
C ASP A 50 4.87 -31.04 -54.68
N PHE A 51 3.83 -30.83 -55.48
CA PHE A 51 2.42 -31.02 -55.05
C PHE A 51 1.77 -32.15 -55.88
N PRO A 52 0.90 -33.01 -55.28
CA PRO A 52 0.42 -32.96 -53.89
C PRO A 52 1.48 -33.39 -52.86
N THR A 53 1.58 -32.68 -51.73
CA THR A 53 2.47 -33.00 -50.62
C THR A 53 1.72 -33.77 -49.53
N ASN A 54 2.29 -34.89 -49.08
CA ASN A 54 1.74 -35.65 -47.96
C ASN A 54 2.07 -34.95 -46.64
N TYR A 55 1.04 -34.46 -45.94
CA TYR A 55 1.17 -33.81 -44.65
C TYR A 55 0.32 -34.57 -43.62
N TYR A 56 0.98 -35.30 -42.72
CA TYR A 56 0.34 -36.16 -41.71
C TYR A 56 -0.69 -37.15 -42.27
N GLY A 57 -0.44 -37.72 -43.42
CA GLY A 57 -1.35 -38.72 -44.05
C GLY A 57 -2.43 -38.12 -44.96
N LEU A 58 -2.41 -36.84 -45.20
CA LEU A 58 -3.30 -36.13 -46.12
C LEU A 58 -2.48 -35.62 -47.31
N ASP A 59 -2.85 -36.05 -48.53
CA ASP A 59 -2.28 -35.52 -49.75
C ASP A 59 -2.94 -34.21 -50.10
N LEU A 60 -2.23 -33.11 -49.90
CA LEU A 60 -2.74 -31.76 -50.06
C LEU A 60 -2.14 -31.06 -51.29
N GLU A 61 -2.99 -30.46 -52.07
CA GLU A 61 -2.57 -29.53 -53.12
C GLU A 61 -2.02 -28.23 -52.50
N GLN A 62 -1.37 -27.42 -53.30
CA GLN A 62 -0.64 -26.21 -52.84
C GLN A 62 -1.49 -25.27 -52.02
N VAL A 63 -2.71 -24.91 -52.49
CA VAL A 63 -3.58 -23.98 -51.79
C VAL A 63 -4.17 -24.54 -50.50
N PRO A 64 -4.74 -25.75 -50.45
CA PRO A 64 -5.14 -26.41 -49.20
C PRO A 64 -3.99 -26.53 -48.21
N PHE A 65 -2.77 -26.87 -48.62
CA PHE A 65 -1.60 -26.96 -47.75
C PHE A 65 -1.25 -25.59 -47.15
N LEU A 66 -1.28 -24.53 -47.94
CA LEU A 66 -1.10 -23.16 -47.47
C LEU A 66 -2.14 -22.81 -46.37
N MET A 67 -3.43 -23.12 -46.62
CA MET A 67 -4.50 -22.82 -45.69
C MET A 67 -4.35 -23.58 -44.37
N VAL A 68 -3.93 -24.84 -44.40
CA VAL A 68 -3.64 -25.63 -43.19
C VAL A 68 -2.49 -25.01 -42.39
N LEU A 69 -1.40 -24.62 -43.02
CA LEU A 69 -0.29 -23.95 -42.32
C LEU A 69 -0.71 -22.59 -41.72
N CYS A 70 -1.52 -21.82 -42.44
CA CYS A 70 -2.08 -20.55 -41.94
C CYS A 70 -2.99 -20.79 -40.75
N ALA A 71 -3.83 -21.83 -40.78
CA ALA A 71 -4.69 -22.21 -39.66
C ALA A 71 -3.87 -22.63 -38.42
N ILE A 72 -2.83 -23.45 -38.62
CA ILE A 72 -1.91 -23.84 -37.54
C ILE A 72 -1.23 -22.58 -36.94
N PHE A 73 -0.75 -21.69 -37.80
CA PHE A 73 -0.17 -20.42 -37.34
C PHE A 73 -1.13 -19.62 -36.48
N LEU A 74 -2.38 -19.47 -36.92
CA LEU A 74 -3.42 -18.74 -36.17
C LEU A 74 -3.67 -19.40 -34.81
N ILE A 75 -3.78 -20.73 -34.74
CA ILE A 75 -3.94 -21.46 -33.49
C ILE A 75 -2.75 -21.18 -32.55
N LEU A 76 -1.53 -21.24 -33.05
CA LEU A 76 -0.33 -20.96 -32.25
C LEU A 76 -0.32 -19.52 -31.72
N VAL A 77 -0.77 -18.54 -32.52
CA VAL A 77 -0.90 -17.14 -32.09
C VAL A 77 -1.91 -17.02 -30.95
N VAL A 78 -3.07 -17.68 -31.06
CA VAL A 78 -4.09 -17.68 -30.01
C VAL A 78 -3.56 -18.34 -28.73
N VAL A 79 -2.91 -19.50 -28.85
CA VAL A 79 -2.33 -20.22 -27.70
C VAL A 79 -1.25 -19.37 -27.01
N ASN A 80 -0.33 -18.77 -27.76
CA ASN A 80 0.68 -17.87 -27.20
C ASN A 80 0.06 -16.63 -26.54
N GLY A 81 -0.99 -16.07 -27.14
CA GLY A 81 -1.80 -15.00 -26.56
C GLY A 81 -2.43 -15.41 -25.24
N GLY A 82 -2.99 -16.61 -25.16
CA GLY A 82 -3.55 -17.21 -23.95
C GLY A 82 -2.52 -17.37 -22.82
N PHE A 83 -1.35 -17.94 -23.12
CA PHE A 83 -0.24 -18.03 -22.16
C PHE A 83 0.17 -16.65 -21.63
N LYS A 84 0.34 -15.69 -22.52
CA LYS A 84 0.71 -14.32 -22.14
C LYS A 84 -0.36 -13.64 -21.29
N PHE A 85 -1.63 -13.82 -21.61
CA PHE A 85 -2.75 -13.32 -20.82
C PHE A 85 -2.73 -13.94 -19.41
N PHE A 86 -2.67 -15.27 -19.31
CA PHE A 86 -2.62 -15.95 -18.03
C PHE A 86 -1.44 -15.50 -17.17
N LEU A 87 -0.22 -15.48 -17.74
CA LEU A 87 0.97 -15.01 -17.04
C LEU A 87 0.83 -13.57 -16.51
N ASN A 88 0.24 -12.67 -17.31
CA ASN A 88 0.06 -11.28 -16.91
C ASN A 88 -0.94 -11.13 -15.76
N VAL A 89 -2.07 -11.83 -15.82
CA VAL A 89 -3.10 -11.79 -14.77
C VAL A 89 -2.58 -12.43 -13.49
N TYR A 90 -1.99 -13.62 -13.58
CA TYR A 90 -1.54 -14.37 -12.42
C TYR A 90 -0.37 -13.68 -11.69
N ARG A 91 0.61 -13.12 -12.43
CA ARG A 91 1.71 -12.34 -11.83
C ARG A 91 1.19 -11.07 -11.16
N GLY A 92 0.18 -10.40 -11.76
CA GLY A 92 -0.48 -9.23 -11.18
C GLY A 92 -1.10 -9.58 -9.83
N ALA A 93 -1.92 -10.63 -9.78
CA ALA A 93 -2.53 -11.09 -8.54
C ALA A 93 -1.49 -11.49 -7.48
N ALA A 94 -0.42 -12.20 -7.87
CA ALA A 94 0.66 -12.57 -6.95
C ALA A 94 1.40 -11.34 -6.40
N GLY A 95 1.65 -10.33 -7.24
CA GLY A 95 2.27 -9.08 -6.83
C GLY A 95 1.42 -8.28 -5.84
N GLU A 96 0.13 -8.15 -6.10
CA GLU A 96 -0.82 -7.46 -5.23
C GLU A 96 -0.99 -8.15 -3.87
N ARG A 97 -1.03 -9.50 -3.84
CA ARG A 97 -1.06 -10.26 -2.58
C ARG A 97 0.18 -10.01 -1.73
N LEU A 98 1.36 -9.98 -2.33
CA LEU A 98 2.59 -9.66 -1.62
C LEU A 98 2.65 -8.20 -1.15
N LEU A 99 2.14 -7.27 -1.95
CA LEU A 99 2.02 -5.86 -1.58
C LEU A 99 1.06 -5.68 -0.39
N ARG A 100 -0.10 -6.33 -0.44
CA ARG A 100 -1.07 -6.35 0.66
C ARG A 100 -0.43 -6.89 1.94
N ARG A 101 0.32 -8.00 1.85
CA ARG A 101 1.05 -8.56 2.99
C ARG A 101 2.09 -7.60 3.55
N LEU A 102 2.90 -6.98 2.69
CA LEU A 102 3.92 -6.03 3.11
C LEU A 102 3.29 -4.83 3.83
N ARG A 103 2.26 -4.23 3.25
CA ARG A 103 1.55 -3.09 3.86
C ARG A 103 0.97 -3.46 5.22
N TYR A 104 0.34 -4.63 5.32
CA TYR A 104 -0.20 -5.10 6.58
C TYR A 104 0.89 -5.27 7.65
N GLN A 105 2.01 -5.90 7.32
CA GLN A 105 3.14 -6.05 8.23
C GLN A 105 3.75 -4.70 8.66
N LEU A 106 3.79 -3.71 7.75
CA LEU A 106 4.25 -2.37 8.09
C LEU A 106 3.29 -1.67 9.06
N ILE A 107 1.96 -1.75 8.81
CA ILE A 107 0.93 -1.17 9.68
C ILE A 107 0.96 -1.84 11.06
N GLU A 108 1.04 -3.17 11.13
CA GLU A 108 1.19 -3.93 12.36
C GLU A 108 2.40 -3.44 13.17
N ARG A 109 3.54 -3.21 12.51
CA ARG A 109 4.73 -2.68 13.17
C ARG A 109 4.56 -1.26 13.67
N VAL A 110 3.87 -0.40 12.92
CA VAL A 110 3.53 0.96 13.39
C VAL A 110 2.74 0.89 14.70
N LEU A 111 1.78 -0.03 14.81
CA LEU A 111 1.03 -0.23 16.05
C LEU A 111 1.90 -0.72 17.21
N ARG A 112 3.05 -1.32 16.91
CA ARG A 112 4.03 -1.80 17.88
C ARG A 112 5.16 -0.82 18.14
N PHE A 113 5.16 0.35 17.54
CA PHE A 113 6.17 1.37 17.80
C PHE A 113 6.08 1.85 19.26
N PRO A 114 7.20 1.91 19.98
CA PRO A 114 7.22 2.55 21.28
C PRO A 114 6.94 4.03 21.11
N ARG A 115 6.27 4.64 22.09
CA ARG A 115 5.84 6.04 22.03
C ARG A 115 6.95 7.06 21.65
N PRO A 116 8.20 6.93 22.10
CA PRO A 116 9.28 7.82 21.66
C PRO A 116 9.51 7.82 20.15
N GLN A 117 9.24 6.70 19.47
CA GLN A 117 9.40 6.60 18.01
C GLN A 117 8.45 7.52 17.23
N PHE A 118 7.22 7.72 17.73
CA PHE A 118 6.27 8.64 17.12
C PHE A 118 6.70 10.11 17.21
N ARG A 119 7.57 10.48 18.15
CA ARG A 119 8.19 11.81 18.20
C ARG A 119 9.28 11.99 17.13
N LYS A 120 9.99 10.91 16.78
CA LYS A 120 11.10 10.90 15.80
C LYS A 120 10.65 10.76 14.36
N THR A 121 9.45 10.24 14.13
CA THR A 121 8.94 9.92 12.79
C THR A 121 7.68 10.72 12.53
N SER A 122 7.66 11.54 11.48
CA SER A 122 6.48 12.31 11.15
C SER A 122 5.36 11.40 10.62
N GLN A 123 4.11 11.75 10.94
CA GLN A 123 2.93 11.03 10.44
C GLN A 123 2.94 10.94 8.90
N GLY A 124 3.27 12.04 8.21
CA GLY A 124 3.32 12.08 6.75
C GLY A 124 4.38 11.15 6.17
N GLU A 125 5.52 10.99 6.86
CA GLU A 125 6.57 10.05 6.44
C GLU A 125 6.08 8.61 6.52
N VAL A 126 5.48 8.20 7.64
CA VAL A 126 4.92 6.85 7.81
C VAL A 126 3.86 6.54 6.76
N VAL A 127 2.91 7.46 6.55
CA VAL A 127 1.85 7.32 5.55
C VAL A 127 2.45 7.19 4.15
N SER A 128 3.40 8.06 3.78
CA SER A 128 4.07 8.00 2.49
C SER A 128 4.81 6.68 2.28
N MET A 129 5.54 6.21 3.28
CA MET A 129 6.29 4.96 3.20
C MET A 129 5.38 3.74 3.02
N VAL A 130 4.29 3.66 3.79
CA VAL A 130 3.35 2.53 3.73
C VAL A 130 2.52 2.53 2.45
N THR A 131 2.17 3.69 1.90
CA THR A 131 1.30 3.80 0.71
C THR A 131 2.08 3.99 -0.58
N LEU A 132 2.78 5.13 -0.74
CA LEU A 132 3.39 5.55 -1.99
C LEU A 132 4.72 4.83 -2.30
N GLU A 133 5.56 4.61 -1.27
CA GLU A 133 6.87 4.00 -1.49
C GLU A 133 6.78 2.48 -1.67
N THR A 134 5.77 1.83 -1.11
CA THR A 134 5.51 0.40 -1.32
C THR A 134 4.87 0.10 -2.67
N GLU A 135 4.11 1.02 -3.27
CA GLU A 135 3.36 0.79 -4.51
C GLU A 135 4.21 0.20 -5.66
N PRO A 136 5.41 0.74 -5.97
CA PRO A 136 6.26 0.17 -7.01
C PRO A 136 6.77 -1.24 -6.71
N LEU A 137 6.76 -1.66 -5.42
CA LEU A 137 7.19 -2.99 -5.02
C LEU A 137 6.20 -4.07 -5.44
N GLY A 138 4.88 -3.77 -5.44
CA GLY A 138 3.84 -4.71 -5.88
C GLY A 138 4.08 -5.23 -7.30
N GLY A 139 4.30 -4.31 -8.24
CA GLY A 139 4.65 -4.68 -9.62
C GLY A 139 5.96 -5.48 -9.70
N PHE A 140 6.98 -5.12 -8.91
CA PHE A 140 8.23 -5.87 -8.87
C PHE A 140 8.06 -7.27 -8.28
N PHE A 141 7.28 -7.46 -7.24
CA PHE A 141 7.04 -8.77 -6.63
C PHE A 141 6.45 -9.79 -7.62
N GLY A 142 5.48 -9.34 -8.43
CA GLY A 142 4.94 -10.19 -9.51
C GLY A 142 5.95 -10.49 -10.60
N ASP A 143 6.80 -9.52 -10.93
CA ASP A 143 7.83 -9.61 -11.96
C ASP A 143 9.11 -10.30 -11.49
N ALA A 144 9.30 -10.53 -10.20
CA ALA A 144 10.59 -10.93 -9.60
C ALA A 144 11.25 -12.13 -10.27
N LEU A 145 10.50 -13.18 -10.55
CA LEU A 145 10.96 -14.36 -11.29
C LEU A 145 10.29 -14.49 -12.65
N ASN A 146 9.04 -14.06 -12.79
CA ASN A 146 8.30 -14.20 -14.04
C ASN A 146 8.97 -13.47 -15.21
N LEU A 147 9.34 -12.20 -15.01
CA LEU A 147 9.89 -11.40 -16.11
C LEU A 147 11.25 -11.92 -16.60
N PRO A 148 12.25 -12.18 -15.73
CA PRO A 148 13.51 -12.74 -16.19
C PRO A 148 13.36 -14.14 -16.82
N SER A 149 12.47 -14.99 -16.30
CA SER A 149 12.20 -16.32 -16.86
C SER A 149 11.52 -16.23 -18.22
N TYR A 150 10.48 -15.41 -18.37
CA TYR A 150 9.74 -15.27 -19.61
C TYR A 150 10.60 -14.60 -20.70
N GLN A 151 11.19 -13.44 -20.41
CA GLN A 151 12.01 -12.73 -21.38
C GLN A 151 13.34 -13.44 -21.67
N GLY A 152 13.92 -14.09 -20.66
CA GLY A 152 15.08 -14.95 -20.82
C GLY A 152 14.77 -16.18 -21.69
N GLY A 153 13.63 -16.83 -21.43
CA GLY A 153 13.14 -17.95 -22.24
C GLY A 153 12.89 -17.55 -23.71
N LEU A 154 12.20 -16.42 -23.95
CA LEU A 154 12.02 -15.89 -25.30
C LEU A 154 13.36 -15.60 -25.99
N LEU A 155 14.29 -14.97 -25.27
CA LEU A 155 15.63 -14.66 -25.82
C LEU A 155 16.38 -15.94 -26.21
N LEU A 156 16.38 -16.93 -25.30
CA LEU A 156 17.04 -18.23 -25.57
C LEU A 156 16.39 -18.97 -26.76
N THR A 157 15.05 -18.92 -26.86
CA THR A 157 14.33 -19.53 -27.97
C THR A 157 14.64 -18.83 -29.29
N LEU A 158 14.68 -17.50 -29.32
CA LEU A 158 15.05 -16.74 -30.53
C LEU A 158 16.53 -16.99 -30.94
N MET A 159 17.43 -16.98 -29.96
CA MET A 159 18.83 -17.29 -30.19
C MET A 159 18.99 -18.73 -30.72
N GLY A 160 18.37 -19.71 -30.06
CA GLY A 160 18.38 -21.10 -30.52
C GLY A 160 17.83 -21.24 -31.93
N PHE A 161 16.73 -20.55 -32.25
CA PHE A 161 16.19 -20.53 -33.61
C PHE A 161 17.21 -19.98 -34.64
N MET A 162 17.89 -18.84 -34.33
CA MET A 162 18.92 -18.29 -35.24
C MET A 162 20.11 -19.22 -35.42
N PHE A 163 20.56 -19.90 -34.36
CA PHE A 163 21.65 -20.90 -34.48
C PHE A 163 21.27 -22.11 -35.32
N VAL A 164 20.02 -22.56 -35.24
CA VAL A 164 19.52 -23.65 -36.09
C VAL A 164 19.43 -23.23 -37.55
N GLN A 165 19.22 -21.93 -37.84
CA GLN A 165 19.20 -21.44 -39.24
C GLN A 165 20.61 -21.31 -39.82
N ASP A 166 21.52 -20.64 -39.12
CA ASP A 166 22.94 -20.50 -39.49
C ASP A 166 23.76 -20.11 -38.23
N TRP A 167 24.76 -20.94 -37.91
CA TRP A 167 25.57 -20.76 -36.70
C TRP A 167 26.44 -19.49 -36.73
N LYS A 168 26.95 -19.08 -37.91
CA LYS A 168 27.79 -17.88 -38.08
C LYS A 168 26.99 -16.62 -37.84
N LEU A 169 25.78 -16.56 -38.39
CA LEU A 169 24.86 -15.46 -38.18
C LEU A 169 24.33 -15.41 -36.73
N GLY A 170 24.05 -16.59 -36.14
CA GLY A 170 23.70 -16.69 -34.73
C GLY A 170 24.80 -16.12 -33.82
N LEU A 171 26.07 -16.44 -34.10
CA LEU A 171 27.22 -15.91 -33.37
C LEU A 171 27.32 -14.37 -33.53
N ALA A 172 27.20 -13.85 -34.75
CA ALA A 172 27.23 -12.42 -35.03
C ALA A 172 26.10 -11.65 -34.30
N ALA A 173 24.93 -12.27 -34.20
CA ALA A 173 23.80 -11.71 -33.47
C ALA A 173 24.09 -11.55 -31.98
N ILE A 174 24.82 -12.48 -31.36
CA ILE A 174 25.10 -12.53 -29.92
C ILE A 174 26.34 -11.70 -29.53
N ALA A 175 27.27 -11.48 -30.45
CA ALA A 175 28.60 -10.93 -30.16
C ALA A 175 28.60 -9.61 -29.35
N LEU A 176 27.57 -8.78 -29.49
CA LEU A 176 27.46 -7.49 -28.78
C LEU A 176 26.72 -7.55 -27.47
N TYR A 177 25.98 -8.62 -27.13
CA TYR A 177 25.23 -8.69 -25.86
C TYR A 177 26.14 -8.73 -24.62
N PRO A 178 27.28 -9.41 -24.59
CA PRO A 178 28.22 -9.34 -23.47
C PRO A 178 28.70 -7.90 -23.23
N VAL A 179 28.99 -7.15 -24.30
CA VAL A 179 29.40 -5.74 -24.21
C VAL A 179 28.28 -4.88 -23.62
N GLN A 180 27.05 -5.06 -24.09
CA GLN A 180 25.89 -4.36 -23.55
C GLN A 180 25.65 -4.75 -22.10
N GLY A 181 25.72 -6.04 -21.76
CA GLY A 181 25.52 -6.56 -20.41
C GLY A 181 26.54 -6.02 -19.38
N TRP A 182 27.75 -5.68 -19.82
CA TRP A 182 28.75 -5.05 -18.97
C TRP A 182 28.64 -3.52 -18.93
N LEU A 183 28.49 -2.89 -20.08
CA LEU A 183 28.54 -1.42 -20.20
C LEU A 183 27.29 -0.75 -19.62
N ILE A 184 26.10 -1.27 -19.95
CA ILE A 184 24.84 -0.63 -19.54
C ILE A 184 24.67 -0.61 -18.00
N PRO A 185 24.88 -1.71 -17.25
CA PRO A 185 24.82 -1.68 -15.79
C PRO A 185 25.83 -0.72 -15.14
N LYS A 186 27.05 -0.62 -15.70
CA LYS A 186 28.08 0.31 -15.22
C LYS A 186 27.62 1.76 -15.32
N LEU A 187 27.05 2.14 -16.46
CA LEU A 187 26.50 3.48 -16.66
C LEU A 187 25.25 3.72 -15.78
N GLN A 188 24.41 2.70 -15.61
CA GLN A 188 23.21 2.77 -14.81
C GLN A 188 23.49 3.03 -13.33
N ARG A 189 24.57 2.49 -12.77
CA ARG A 189 24.96 2.78 -11.37
C ARG A 189 25.10 4.26 -11.08
N GLN A 190 25.57 5.06 -12.05
CA GLN A 190 25.69 6.51 -11.92
C GLN A 190 24.31 7.18 -11.87
N VAL A 191 23.36 6.71 -12.67
CA VAL A 191 21.97 7.19 -12.65
C VAL A 191 21.31 6.84 -11.32
N ASN A 192 21.54 5.64 -10.80
CA ASN A 192 20.98 5.18 -9.52
C ASN A 192 21.51 6.01 -8.33
N ALA A 193 22.81 6.39 -8.35
CA ALA A 193 23.38 7.27 -7.32
C ALA A 193 22.68 8.64 -7.28
N LEU A 194 22.50 9.27 -8.46
CA LEU A 194 21.75 10.52 -8.58
C LEU A 194 20.26 10.35 -8.20
N GLY A 195 19.68 9.19 -8.49
CA GLY A 195 18.31 8.83 -8.08
C GLY A 195 18.15 8.84 -6.57
N LYS A 196 19.08 8.24 -5.83
CA LYS A 196 19.11 8.29 -4.34
C LYS A 196 19.20 9.71 -3.81
N GLU A 197 20.09 10.53 -4.39
CA GLU A 197 20.25 11.93 -3.99
C GLU A 197 18.95 12.72 -4.24
N ARG A 198 18.29 12.48 -5.38
CA ARG A 198 17.01 13.10 -5.68
C ARG A 198 15.94 12.76 -4.65
N VAL A 199 15.78 11.47 -4.29
CA VAL A 199 14.80 11.03 -3.28
C VAL A 199 15.05 11.73 -1.95
N LYS A 200 16.31 11.81 -1.49
CA LYS A 200 16.69 12.52 -0.28
C LYS A 200 16.34 14.02 -0.35
N SER A 201 16.58 14.66 -1.49
CA SER A 201 16.26 16.09 -1.69
C SER A 201 14.75 16.35 -1.69
N VAL A 202 13.96 15.45 -2.30
CA VAL A 202 12.49 15.54 -2.31
C VAL A 202 11.91 15.34 -0.90
N ARG A 203 12.43 14.39 -0.12
CA ARG A 203 12.01 14.21 1.28
C ARG A 203 12.23 15.47 2.10
N ARG A 204 13.43 16.08 2.02
CA ARG A 204 13.73 17.35 2.71
C ARG A 204 12.82 18.50 2.26
N LEU A 205 12.42 18.52 1.00
CA LEU A 205 11.44 19.49 0.51
C LEU A 205 10.06 19.23 1.14
N ASN A 206 9.60 17.98 1.18
CA ASN A 206 8.32 17.61 1.78
C ASN A 206 8.27 17.94 3.28
N GLU A 207 9.34 17.66 4.02
CA GLU A 207 9.48 18.03 5.42
C GLU A 207 9.31 19.55 5.59
N ARG A 208 10.03 20.35 4.77
CA ARG A 208 9.97 21.80 4.84
C ARG A 208 8.59 22.36 4.48
N ILE A 209 7.91 21.77 3.49
CA ILE A 209 6.53 22.12 3.16
C ILE A 209 5.61 21.84 4.35
N GLY A 210 5.78 20.67 5.00
CA GLY A 210 5.03 20.31 6.19
C GLY A 210 5.22 21.32 7.34
N GLU A 211 6.47 21.75 7.58
CA GLU A 211 6.80 22.79 8.56
C GLU A 211 6.09 24.13 8.25
N ALA A 212 6.16 24.56 6.98
CA ALA A 212 5.55 25.83 6.58
C ALA A 212 4.00 25.79 6.64
N VAL A 213 3.40 24.66 6.32
CA VAL A 213 1.94 24.49 6.46
C VAL A 213 1.53 24.51 7.94
N THR A 214 2.29 23.85 8.81
CA THR A 214 2.03 23.84 10.25
C THR A 214 2.28 25.21 10.87
N GLY A 215 3.37 25.89 10.46
CA GLY A 215 3.79 27.21 10.94
C GLY A 215 3.27 28.37 10.07
N ALA A 216 2.21 28.19 9.30
CA ALA A 216 1.71 29.23 8.39
C ALA A 216 1.33 30.53 9.13
N HIS A 217 0.83 30.40 10.37
CA HIS A 217 0.51 31.56 11.21
C HIS A 217 1.78 32.39 11.54
N GLU A 218 2.86 31.75 11.90
CA GLU A 218 4.14 32.39 12.20
C GLU A 218 4.76 33.04 10.97
N VAL A 219 4.66 32.38 9.80
CA VAL A 219 5.13 32.95 8.54
C VAL A 219 4.41 34.28 8.24
N HIS A 220 3.08 34.31 8.40
CA HIS A 220 2.30 35.53 8.20
C HIS A 220 2.49 36.54 9.30
N ALA A 221 2.55 36.13 10.57
CA ALA A 221 2.75 37.04 11.69
C ALA A 221 4.09 37.78 11.65
N ASN A 222 5.12 37.16 11.07
CA ASN A 222 6.47 37.73 10.96
C ASN A 222 6.79 38.28 9.55
N ASP A 223 5.86 38.27 8.59
CA ASP A 223 6.07 38.72 7.19
C ASP A 223 7.26 38.06 6.49
N THR A 224 7.47 36.76 6.75
CA THR A 224 8.62 36.01 6.22
C THR A 224 8.32 35.23 4.93
N SER A 225 7.19 35.48 4.27
CA SER A 225 6.76 34.76 3.05
C SER A 225 7.79 34.80 1.92
N GLN A 226 8.48 35.96 1.73
CA GLN A 226 9.51 36.10 0.69
C GLN A 226 10.75 35.24 0.99
N TYR A 227 11.13 35.12 2.26
CA TYR A 227 12.23 34.26 2.69
C TYR A 227 11.88 32.77 2.43
N GLU A 228 10.67 32.36 2.80
CA GLU A 228 10.21 31.00 2.54
C GLU A 228 10.22 30.66 1.04
N LEU A 229 9.70 31.56 0.19
CA LEU A 229 9.73 31.39 -1.27
C LEU A 229 11.13 31.29 -1.83
N ALA A 230 12.10 32.04 -1.30
CA ALA A 230 13.50 31.97 -1.71
C ALA A 230 14.15 30.63 -1.32
N ASP A 231 13.86 30.10 -0.11
CA ASP A 231 14.32 28.77 0.31
C ASP A 231 13.72 27.66 -0.58
N TYR A 232 12.41 27.72 -0.87
CA TYR A 232 11.79 26.76 -1.79
C TYR A 232 12.37 26.84 -3.20
N SER A 233 12.60 28.04 -3.73
CA SER A 233 13.23 28.23 -5.04
C SER A 233 14.60 27.55 -5.10
N THR A 234 15.41 27.72 -4.06
CA THR A 234 16.74 27.11 -3.95
C THR A 234 16.66 25.57 -3.90
N ARG A 235 15.74 25.00 -3.11
CA ARG A 235 15.53 23.55 -2.99
C ARG A 235 15.02 22.94 -4.29
N LEU A 236 14.06 23.59 -4.94
CA LEU A 236 13.53 23.19 -6.24
C LEU A 236 14.59 23.25 -7.33
N GLY A 237 15.45 24.30 -7.34
CA GLY A 237 16.58 24.41 -8.23
C GLY A 237 17.55 23.23 -8.10
N LYS A 238 17.91 22.86 -6.86
CA LYS A 238 18.75 21.67 -6.61
C LYS A 238 18.13 20.38 -7.13
N ILE A 239 16.83 20.18 -6.92
CA ILE A 239 16.10 18.98 -7.44
C ILE A 239 16.10 18.99 -8.98
N PHE A 240 15.91 20.16 -9.61
CA PHE A 240 16.00 20.32 -11.05
C PHE A 240 17.38 19.92 -11.57
N ASP A 241 18.47 20.41 -10.97
CA ASP A 241 19.83 20.11 -11.40
C ASP A 241 20.14 18.61 -11.33
N ILE A 242 19.76 17.95 -10.23
CA ILE A 242 19.92 16.50 -10.09
C ILE A 242 19.13 15.78 -11.19
N ARG A 243 17.88 16.19 -11.43
CA ARG A 243 17.02 15.58 -12.44
C ARG A 243 17.55 15.77 -13.85
N TYR A 244 18.10 16.95 -14.15
CA TYR A 244 18.74 17.25 -15.42
C TYR A 244 19.97 16.35 -15.66
N GLN A 245 20.81 16.14 -14.64
CA GLN A 245 21.94 15.20 -14.72
C GLN A 245 21.47 13.75 -14.95
N ILE A 246 20.37 13.34 -14.29
CA ILE A 246 19.74 12.04 -14.52
C ILE A 246 19.31 11.92 -16.00
N TYR A 247 18.65 12.92 -16.56
CA TYR A 247 18.22 12.90 -17.96
C TYR A 247 19.39 12.80 -18.93
N LYS A 248 20.45 13.61 -18.76
CA LYS A 248 21.66 13.52 -19.58
C LYS A 248 22.22 12.09 -19.60
N LYS A 249 22.42 11.51 -18.42
CA LYS A 249 22.98 10.13 -18.33
C LYS A 249 22.02 9.09 -18.86
N LYS A 250 20.72 9.18 -18.55
CA LYS A 250 19.70 8.22 -19.01
C LYS A 250 19.56 8.23 -20.53
N PHE A 251 19.53 9.40 -21.15
CA PHE A 251 19.43 9.50 -22.60
C PHE A 251 20.73 9.10 -23.31
N PHE A 252 21.88 9.35 -22.69
CA PHE A 252 23.15 8.80 -23.17
C PHE A 252 23.16 7.25 -23.16
N ILE A 253 22.71 6.64 -22.07
CA ILE A 253 22.54 5.18 -21.98
C ILE A 253 21.60 4.69 -23.08
N LYS A 254 20.48 5.37 -23.29
CA LYS A 254 19.51 5.03 -24.35
C LYS A 254 20.15 5.11 -25.75
N PHE A 255 20.93 6.15 -26.00
CA PHE A 255 21.67 6.30 -27.27
C PHE A 255 22.64 5.15 -27.47
N VAL A 256 23.51 4.85 -26.49
CA VAL A 256 24.49 3.75 -26.57
C VAL A 256 23.77 2.42 -26.78
N ASN A 257 22.71 2.14 -26.04
CA ASN A 257 21.95 0.90 -26.18
C ASN A 257 21.31 0.76 -27.57
N ASN A 258 20.73 1.83 -28.12
CA ASN A 258 20.16 1.81 -29.47
C ASN A 258 21.24 1.65 -30.55
N PHE A 259 22.38 2.34 -30.39
CA PHE A 259 23.50 2.23 -31.31
C PHE A 259 24.03 0.78 -31.34
N LEU A 260 24.29 0.19 -30.18
CA LEU A 260 24.75 -1.20 -30.09
C LEU A 260 23.70 -2.20 -30.61
N ALA A 261 22.42 -1.91 -30.49
CA ALA A 261 21.35 -2.76 -31.04
C ALA A 261 21.22 -2.69 -32.55
N LEU A 262 21.72 -1.64 -33.20
CA LEU A 262 21.71 -1.49 -34.66
C LEU A 262 22.97 -1.93 -35.36
N LEU A 263 24.05 -2.19 -34.61
CA LEU A 263 25.31 -2.73 -35.19
C LEU A 263 25.16 -4.12 -35.82
N PRO A 264 24.47 -5.12 -35.20
CA PRO A 264 24.30 -6.44 -35.88
C PRO A 264 23.55 -6.35 -37.21
N PRO A 265 22.43 -5.64 -37.36
CA PRO A 265 21.84 -5.42 -38.70
C PRO A 265 22.81 -4.81 -39.72
N PHE A 266 23.66 -3.86 -39.28
CA PHE A 266 24.70 -3.33 -40.16
C PHE A 266 25.65 -4.44 -40.64
N PHE A 267 26.12 -5.28 -39.74
CA PHE A 267 26.98 -6.42 -40.12
C PHE A 267 26.26 -7.47 -40.97
N PHE A 268 24.96 -7.70 -40.71
CA PHE A 268 24.18 -8.62 -41.55
C PHE A 268 24.00 -8.10 -42.97
N TYR A 269 23.77 -6.80 -43.17
CA TYR A 269 23.70 -6.24 -44.52
C TYR A 269 25.07 -6.18 -45.20
N SER A 270 26.16 -5.84 -44.50
CA SER A 270 27.48 -5.69 -45.09
C SER A 270 28.15 -7.06 -45.33
N ILE A 271 28.30 -7.88 -44.30
CA ILE A 271 28.97 -9.18 -44.39
C ILE A 271 28.05 -10.24 -44.98
N GLY A 272 26.79 -10.31 -44.48
CA GLY A 272 25.82 -11.26 -45.01
C GLY A 272 25.44 -10.98 -46.45
N GLY A 273 25.30 -9.71 -46.85
CA GLY A 273 25.11 -9.32 -48.23
C GLY A 273 26.27 -9.68 -49.12
N TRP A 274 27.52 -9.50 -48.63
CA TRP A 274 28.72 -9.96 -49.35
C TRP A 274 28.72 -11.48 -49.52
N LEU A 275 28.41 -12.26 -48.46
CA LEU A 275 28.31 -13.72 -48.54
C LEU A 275 27.21 -14.20 -49.51
N VAL A 276 26.12 -13.47 -49.64
CA VAL A 276 25.08 -13.75 -50.65
C VAL A 276 25.61 -13.53 -52.07
N ILE A 277 26.37 -12.46 -52.31
CA ILE A 277 26.95 -12.13 -53.62
C ILE A 277 27.98 -13.19 -54.02
N VAL A 278 28.78 -13.67 -53.08
CA VAL A 278 29.79 -14.75 -53.34
C VAL A 278 29.14 -16.13 -53.49
N GLY A 279 27.88 -16.31 -53.08
CA GLY A 279 27.15 -17.58 -53.21
C GLY A 279 27.21 -18.49 -51.97
N ASP A 280 27.85 -18.06 -50.89
CA ASP A 280 27.98 -18.85 -49.64
C ASP A 280 26.70 -18.82 -48.79
N MET A 281 25.72 -17.96 -49.12
CA MET A 281 24.46 -17.80 -48.37
C MET A 281 23.29 -17.52 -49.31
N THR A 282 22.06 -17.96 -48.89
CA THR A 282 20.84 -17.64 -49.61
C THR A 282 20.23 -16.31 -49.14
N VAL A 283 19.57 -15.59 -50.04
CA VAL A 283 18.82 -14.36 -49.71
C VAL A 283 17.77 -14.64 -48.63
N GLY A 284 17.09 -15.80 -48.69
CA GLY A 284 16.09 -16.22 -47.71
C GLY A 284 16.66 -16.37 -46.31
N SER A 285 17.86 -16.95 -46.15
CA SER A 285 18.54 -17.06 -44.86
C SER A 285 18.88 -15.70 -44.25
N LEU A 286 19.36 -14.76 -45.07
CA LEU A 286 19.66 -13.40 -44.62
C LEU A 286 18.41 -12.67 -44.12
N ILE A 287 17.30 -12.77 -44.87
CA ILE A 287 16.01 -12.16 -44.49
C ILE A 287 15.47 -12.80 -43.19
N ALA A 288 15.55 -14.11 -43.05
CA ALA A 288 15.07 -14.83 -41.86
C ALA A 288 15.86 -14.43 -40.61
N VAL A 289 17.18 -14.30 -40.69
CA VAL A 289 17.99 -13.85 -39.55
C VAL A 289 17.74 -12.40 -39.20
N LEU A 290 17.57 -11.50 -40.17
CA LEU A 290 17.21 -10.11 -39.93
C LEU A 290 15.84 -9.99 -39.24
N GLY A 291 14.85 -10.80 -39.64
CA GLY A 291 13.53 -10.89 -39.01
C GLY A 291 13.64 -11.38 -37.56
N ALA A 292 14.31 -12.50 -37.32
CA ALA A 292 14.49 -13.04 -35.98
C ALA A 292 15.25 -12.07 -35.05
N TYR A 293 16.29 -11.40 -35.55
CA TYR A 293 17.07 -10.43 -34.77
C TYR A 293 16.23 -9.22 -34.34
N LYS A 294 15.31 -8.77 -35.17
CA LYS A 294 14.39 -7.68 -34.84
C LYS A 294 13.59 -8.00 -33.56
N ASP A 295 13.17 -9.26 -33.41
CA ASP A 295 12.38 -9.71 -32.26
C ASP A 295 13.22 -9.92 -30.98
N VAL A 296 14.52 -10.17 -31.10
CA VAL A 296 15.46 -10.29 -29.96
C VAL A 296 15.61 -8.98 -29.18
N SER A 297 15.48 -7.85 -29.85
CA SER A 297 15.67 -6.53 -29.22
C SER A 297 14.70 -6.24 -28.07
N ALA A 298 13.45 -6.70 -28.16
CA ALA A 298 12.42 -6.45 -27.14
C ALA A 298 12.70 -7.22 -25.83
N PRO A 299 12.89 -8.56 -25.83
CA PRO A 299 13.25 -9.30 -24.62
C PRO A 299 14.53 -8.77 -23.94
N TRP A 300 15.56 -8.43 -24.72
CA TRP A 300 16.79 -7.87 -24.19
C TRP A 300 16.58 -6.55 -23.44
N LYS A 301 15.84 -5.61 -24.04
CA LYS A 301 15.51 -4.34 -23.39
C LYS A 301 14.69 -4.53 -22.11
N MET A 302 13.78 -5.51 -22.10
CA MET A 302 12.98 -5.84 -20.92
C MET A 302 13.85 -6.41 -19.79
N LEU A 303 14.84 -7.25 -20.10
CA LEU A 303 15.80 -7.78 -19.11
C LEU A 303 16.70 -6.69 -18.53
N LEU A 304 17.19 -5.77 -19.36
CA LEU A 304 17.93 -4.60 -18.88
C LEU A 304 17.08 -3.70 -17.99
N GLY A 305 15.82 -3.46 -18.37
CA GLY A 305 14.86 -2.71 -17.57
C GLY A 305 14.51 -3.43 -16.25
N TYR A 306 14.48 -4.76 -16.27
CA TYR A 306 14.31 -5.56 -15.06
C TYR A 306 15.46 -5.37 -14.08
N TYR A 307 16.71 -5.39 -14.55
CA TYR A 307 17.87 -5.15 -13.69
C TYR A 307 17.78 -3.79 -12.96
N GLN A 308 17.35 -2.75 -13.67
CA GLN A 308 17.14 -1.43 -13.08
C GLN A 308 16.03 -1.43 -12.02
N ARG A 309 14.88 -2.04 -12.32
CA ARG A 309 13.75 -2.16 -11.38
C ARG A 309 14.10 -3.01 -10.16
N LYS A 310 14.89 -4.07 -10.35
CA LYS A 310 15.41 -4.90 -9.26
C LYS A 310 16.19 -4.08 -8.24
N GLU A 311 17.15 -3.26 -8.72
CA GLU A 311 17.95 -2.42 -7.83
C GLU A 311 17.13 -1.33 -7.14
N ASP A 312 16.19 -0.70 -7.84
CA ASP A 312 15.27 0.28 -7.25
C ASP A 312 14.38 -0.34 -6.17
N ALA A 313 13.80 -1.51 -6.47
CA ALA A 313 12.99 -2.25 -5.50
C ALA A 313 13.81 -2.71 -4.27
N ARG A 314 15.06 -3.17 -4.48
CA ARG A 314 15.95 -3.54 -3.38
C ARG A 314 16.22 -2.35 -2.45
N ILE A 315 16.55 -1.20 -3.02
CA ILE A 315 16.85 0.01 -2.23
C ILE A 315 15.63 0.45 -1.43
N LYS A 316 14.46 0.51 -2.06
CA LYS A 316 13.22 0.91 -1.39
C LYS A 316 12.85 -0.06 -0.27
N TYR A 317 12.95 -1.36 -0.55
CA TYR A 317 12.66 -2.38 0.45
C TYR A 317 13.62 -2.31 1.65
N GLU A 318 14.92 -2.16 1.42
CA GLU A 318 15.93 -2.00 2.48
C GLU A 318 15.66 -0.76 3.35
N GLN A 319 15.25 0.37 2.74
CA GLN A 319 14.88 1.59 3.47
C GLN A 319 13.63 1.38 4.34
N LEU A 320 12.64 0.62 3.85
CA LEU A 320 11.48 0.25 4.67
C LEU A 320 11.89 -0.61 5.86
N ILE A 321 12.72 -1.63 5.64
CA ILE A 321 13.20 -2.48 6.73
C ILE A 321 13.96 -1.67 7.78
N GLU A 322 14.92 -0.85 7.37
CA GLU A 322 15.72 0.01 8.26
C GLU A 322 14.83 0.90 9.16
N LYS A 323 13.73 1.42 8.61
CA LYS A 323 12.84 2.33 9.34
C LYS A 323 11.82 1.62 10.23
N PHE A 324 11.36 0.44 9.84
CA PHE A 324 10.27 -0.27 10.52
C PHE A 324 10.74 -1.45 11.39
N GLU A 325 11.97 -1.94 11.24
CA GLU A 325 12.53 -3.00 12.06
C GLU A 325 13.40 -2.44 13.18
N LEU A 326 12.73 -1.93 14.21
CA LEU A 326 13.36 -1.39 15.40
C LEU A 326 13.66 -2.51 16.39
N ASN A 327 14.73 -2.35 17.18
CA ASN A 327 15.11 -3.34 18.19
C ASN A 327 14.19 -3.32 19.43
N ASP A 328 13.48 -2.23 19.66
CA ASP A 328 12.66 -1.93 20.82
C ASP A 328 11.15 -1.96 20.53
N LEU A 329 10.73 -2.65 19.46
CA LEU A 329 9.30 -2.85 19.16
C LEU A 329 8.60 -3.55 20.35
N LEU A 330 7.36 -3.13 20.62
CA LEU A 330 6.49 -3.84 21.55
C LEU A 330 6.33 -5.30 21.10
N GLU A 331 6.37 -6.23 22.06
CA GLU A 331 6.24 -7.66 21.76
C GLU A 331 4.84 -7.98 21.23
N GLU A 332 4.77 -8.66 20.09
CA GLU A 332 3.51 -9.02 19.44
C GLU A 332 2.60 -9.85 20.36
N GLU A 333 3.19 -10.80 21.07
CA GLU A 333 2.46 -11.66 22.00
C GLU A 333 1.74 -10.84 23.08
N LYS A 334 2.34 -9.77 23.57
CA LYS A 334 1.75 -8.90 24.60
C LYS A 334 0.60 -8.03 24.06
N LEU A 335 0.58 -7.73 22.75
CA LEU A 335 -0.52 -6.98 22.12
C LEU A 335 -1.75 -7.85 21.86
N VAL A 336 -1.54 -9.13 21.51
CA VAL A 336 -2.61 -10.02 21.05
C VAL A 336 -3.10 -10.95 22.17
N ALA A 337 -2.28 -11.19 23.20
CA ALA A 337 -2.61 -12.12 24.28
C ALA A 337 -3.86 -11.67 25.06
N GLU A 338 -4.83 -12.56 25.15
CA GLU A 338 -5.96 -12.43 26.07
C GLU A 338 -5.59 -13.05 27.42
N PRO A 339 -5.70 -12.30 28.51
CA PRO A 339 -5.45 -12.86 29.84
C PRO A 339 -6.56 -13.84 30.22
N ASP A 340 -6.19 -15.05 30.62
CA ASP A 340 -7.14 -16.07 31.11
C ASP A 340 -7.82 -15.61 32.39
N ASP A 341 -7.08 -14.93 33.27
CA ASP A 341 -7.56 -14.31 34.51
C ASP A 341 -7.47 -12.78 34.41
N LYS A 342 -8.51 -12.09 34.82
CA LYS A 342 -8.54 -10.64 34.97
C LYS A 342 -8.41 -10.29 36.47
N PRO A 343 -7.20 -10.30 37.03
CA PRO A 343 -7.03 -9.91 38.42
C PRO A 343 -7.54 -8.47 38.59
N ALA A 344 -8.32 -8.24 39.61
CA ALA A 344 -8.83 -6.90 39.89
C ALA A 344 -7.67 -5.94 40.15
N MET A 345 -7.76 -4.71 39.67
CA MET A 345 -6.80 -3.61 39.94
C MET A 345 -6.97 -3.13 41.40
N THR A 346 -6.82 -4.02 42.33
CA THR A 346 -6.88 -3.76 43.77
C THR A 346 -5.57 -4.17 44.45
N GLY A 347 -5.27 -3.56 45.59
CA GLY A 347 -4.04 -3.85 46.33
C GLY A 347 -3.01 -2.74 46.20
N GLN A 348 -1.73 -3.05 46.20
CA GLN A 348 -0.68 -2.05 46.33
C GLN A 348 0.00 -1.78 44.99
N LEU A 349 -0.11 -0.53 44.50
CA LEU A 349 0.64 -0.03 43.35
C LEU A 349 1.97 0.56 43.87
N VAL A 350 3.08 0.06 43.36
CA VAL A 350 4.43 0.47 43.76
C VAL A 350 5.24 0.88 42.55
N ALA A 351 5.71 2.11 42.54
CA ALA A 351 6.79 2.54 41.66
C ALA A 351 8.09 2.55 42.49
N ALA A 352 9.09 1.78 42.08
CA ALA A 352 10.34 1.65 42.82
C ALA A 352 11.52 2.17 41.99
N ASN A 353 12.10 3.29 42.44
CA ASN A 353 13.26 3.94 41.81
C ASN A 353 13.10 4.13 40.29
N THR A 354 11.90 4.57 39.89
CA THR A 354 11.51 4.63 38.50
C THR A 354 12.13 5.84 37.80
N SER A 355 12.85 5.61 36.73
CA SER A 355 13.49 6.65 35.93
C SER A 355 13.04 6.57 34.46
N LEU A 356 12.99 7.72 33.81
CA LEU A 356 12.77 7.86 32.37
C LEU A 356 13.83 8.79 31.79
N SER A 357 14.61 8.27 30.84
CA SER A 357 15.59 9.05 30.08
C SER A 357 15.14 9.19 28.64
N GLU A 358 15.34 10.37 28.07
CA GLU A 358 15.24 10.59 26.61
C GLU A 358 16.53 10.11 25.92
N ASP A 359 16.49 10.03 24.57
CA ASP A 359 17.62 9.48 23.78
C ASP A 359 18.91 10.27 23.89
N ASP A 360 18.83 11.55 24.21
CA ASP A 360 19.99 12.44 24.47
C ASP A 360 20.58 12.24 25.88
N GLY A 361 20.02 11.29 26.64
CA GLY A 361 20.45 11.00 28.02
C GLY A 361 19.87 11.92 29.07
N LEU A 362 19.01 12.88 28.70
CA LEU A 362 18.32 13.74 29.66
C LEU A 362 17.31 12.90 30.46
N LYS A 363 17.43 12.92 31.78
CA LYS A 363 16.48 12.29 32.68
C LYS A 363 15.28 13.20 32.90
N VAL A 364 14.12 12.78 32.39
CA VAL A 364 12.85 13.48 32.59
C VAL A 364 12.22 13.10 33.94
N VAL A 365 12.39 11.84 34.33
CA VAL A 365 12.05 11.33 35.68
C VAL A 365 13.30 10.64 36.20
N ASP A 366 13.73 10.97 37.44
CA ASP A 366 14.93 10.41 38.05
C ASP A 366 14.62 9.82 39.44
N GLY A 367 14.61 8.50 39.52
CA GLY A 367 14.50 7.76 40.77
C GLY A 367 13.18 7.92 41.51
N ALA A 368 12.09 8.21 40.83
CA ALA A 368 10.78 8.42 41.46
C ALA A 368 10.32 7.12 42.16
N SER A 369 9.88 7.25 43.42
CA SER A 369 9.34 6.13 44.17
C SER A 369 8.00 6.52 44.80
N MET A 370 7.01 5.61 44.69
CA MET A 370 5.66 5.81 45.18
C MET A 370 5.08 4.46 45.63
N ARG A 371 4.28 4.51 46.68
CA ARG A 371 3.49 3.35 47.14
C ARG A 371 2.08 3.83 47.47
N VAL A 372 1.09 3.23 46.83
CA VAL A 372 -0.33 3.62 46.96
C VAL A 372 -1.19 2.37 47.06
N ASP A 373 -2.08 2.33 48.02
CA ASP A 373 -3.07 1.26 48.16
C ASP A 373 -4.30 1.60 47.34
N LEU A 374 -4.72 0.71 46.44
CA LEU A 374 -5.89 0.87 45.59
C LEU A 374 -7.12 0.17 46.19
N PRO A 375 -8.34 0.78 46.09
CA PRO A 375 -8.66 2.06 45.44
C PRO A 375 -8.34 3.25 46.32
N SER A 376 -7.72 4.28 45.79
CA SER A 376 -7.50 5.56 46.46
C SER A 376 -7.34 6.72 45.49
N HIS A 377 -7.52 7.94 46.00
CA HIS A 377 -7.27 9.17 45.24
C HIS A 377 -5.96 9.80 45.71
N PHE A 378 -5.10 10.13 44.78
CA PHE A 378 -3.85 10.83 45.07
C PHE A 378 -3.53 11.86 43.98
N ALA A 379 -2.80 12.90 44.32
CA ALA A 379 -2.40 13.96 43.41
C ALA A 379 -0.87 13.99 43.31
N VAL A 380 -0.36 14.03 42.07
CA VAL A 380 1.05 14.25 41.78
C VAL A 380 1.24 15.73 41.48
N VAL A 381 1.94 16.44 42.35
CA VAL A 381 2.19 17.88 42.23
C VAL A 381 3.65 18.18 41.99
N GLY A 382 3.95 19.31 41.34
CA GLY A 382 5.33 19.73 41.05
C GLY A 382 5.38 20.84 40.00
N PRO A 383 6.56 21.39 39.70
CA PRO A 383 6.72 22.45 38.71
C PRO A 383 6.39 21.97 37.30
N PRO A 384 6.10 22.88 36.36
CA PRO A 384 6.03 22.56 34.93
C PRO A 384 7.33 21.91 34.46
N GLY A 385 7.25 20.90 33.57
CA GLY A 385 8.43 20.15 33.10
C GLY A 385 9.03 19.16 34.10
N GLY A 386 8.48 19.00 35.31
CA GLY A 386 9.01 18.08 36.34
C GLY A 386 8.66 16.60 36.14
N GLY A 387 8.30 16.15 34.94
CA GLY A 387 8.09 14.73 34.64
C GLY A 387 6.78 14.12 35.15
N LYS A 388 5.84 14.91 35.67
CA LYS A 388 4.57 14.42 36.24
C LYS A 388 3.71 13.69 35.22
N GLY A 389 3.63 14.27 34.00
CA GLY A 389 2.87 13.69 32.89
C GLY A 389 3.49 12.38 32.44
N GLU A 390 4.80 12.33 32.29
CA GLU A 390 5.57 11.15 31.94
C GLU A 390 5.46 10.07 33.00
N PHE A 391 5.51 10.44 34.27
CA PHE A 391 5.31 9.51 35.38
C PHE A 391 3.92 8.88 35.37
N SER A 392 2.86 9.69 35.14
CA SER A 392 1.49 9.16 35.00
C SER A 392 1.34 8.24 33.78
N GLN A 393 2.03 8.54 32.68
CA GLN A 393 2.07 7.70 31.49
C GLN A 393 2.82 6.37 31.73
N MET A 394 3.85 6.37 32.58
CA MET A 394 4.52 5.13 32.99
C MET A 394 3.59 4.26 33.85
N ILE A 395 2.83 4.85 34.75
CA ILE A 395 1.80 4.13 35.54
C ILE A 395 0.74 3.52 34.61
N ALA A 396 0.29 4.30 33.62
CA ALA A 396 -0.66 3.82 32.60
C ALA A 396 -0.02 2.86 31.56
N ARG A 397 1.26 2.55 31.69
CA ARG A 397 2.04 1.72 30.78
C ARG A 397 2.09 2.21 29.32
N LEU A 398 1.90 3.50 29.11
CA LEU A 398 2.08 4.16 27.82
C LEU A 398 3.55 4.47 27.53
N LEU A 399 4.38 4.55 28.59
CA LEU A 399 5.83 4.66 28.54
C LEU A 399 6.45 3.58 29.41
N ASN A 400 7.49 2.93 28.91
CA ASN A 400 8.26 2.00 29.74
C ASN A 400 9.35 2.77 30.49
N PRO A 401 9.58 2.50 31.79
CA PRO A 401 10.67 3.11 32.52
C PRO A 401 12.02 2.68 31.93
N SER A 402 12.98 3.60 31.88
CA SER A 402 14.36 3.30 31.50
C SER A 402 15.16 2.70 32.68
N GLY A 403 14.65 2.82 33.89
CA GLY A 403 15.21 2.23 35.12
C GLY A 403 14.14 2.13 36.20
N GLY A 404 14.35 1.22 37.15
CA GLY A 404 13.36 0.88 38.17
C GLY A 404 12.23 0.01 37.61
N LYS A 405 11.13 -0.11 38.36
CA LYS A 405 9.94 -0.88 37.95
C LYS A 405 8.67 -0.33 38.56
N ILE A 406 7.55 -0.61 37.89
CA ILE A 406 6.19 -0.33 38.39
C ILE A 406 5.47 -1.66 38.53
N SER A 407 4.99 -1.99 39.72
CA SER A 407 4.33 -3.26 40.02
C SER A 407 2.99 -3.04 40.72
N LEU A 408 2.08 -4.00 40.50
CA LEU A 408 0.83 -4.14 41.23
C LEU A 408 0.88 -5.45 41.99
N ASN A 409 0.77 -5.42 43.32
CA ASN A 409 0.87 -6.61 44.16
C ASN A 409 2.10 -7.49 43.81
N ASP A 410 3.28 -6.89 43.70
CA ASP A 410 4.55 -7.51 43.29
C ASP A 410 4.66 -7.97 41.84
N THR A 411 3.58 -7.93 41.05
CA THR A 411 3.60 -8.24 39.61
C THR A 411 4.03 -7.02 38.82
N ASP A 412 5.12 -7.14 38.05
CA ASP A 412 5.61 -6.06 37.19
C ASP A 412 4.62 -5.77 36.04
N LEU A 413 4.14 -4.53 35.93
CA LEU A 413 3.20 -4.12 34.91
C LEU A 413 3.80 -4.26 33.50
N SER A 414 5.11 -4.13 33.33
CA SER A 414 5.78 -4.24 32.03
C SER A 414 5.69 -5.63 31.42
N GLY A 415 5.54 -6.66 32.26
CA GLY A 415 5.37 -8.05 31.85
C GLY A 415 3.96 -8.44 31.41
N LEU A 416 2.95 -7.64 31.76
CA LEU A 416 1.55 -7.97 31.51
C LEU A 416 1.13 -7.69 30.05
N PRO A 417 0.15 -8.43 29.49
CA PRO A 417 -0.46 -8.10 28.20
C PRO A 417 -1.14 -6.72 28.19
N GLU A 418 -1.22 -6.08 27.05
CA GLU A 418 -1.96 -4.80 26.93
C GLU A 418 -3.45 -4.96 27.24
N ALA A 419 -4.03 -6.11 26.92
CA ALA A 419 -5.41 -6.44 27.28
C ALA A 419 -5.68 -6.33 28.79
N PHE A 420 -4.68 -6.56 29.64
CA PHE A 420 -4.80 -6.37 31.08
C PHE A 420 -4.82 -4.88 31.45
N THR A 421 -3.78 -4.13 31.07
CA THR A 421 -3.65 -2.72 31.45
C THR A 421 -4.64 -1.82 30.73
N GLY A 422 -4.81 -1.98 29.42
CA GLY A 422 -5.68 -1.13 28.58
C GLY A 422 -7.18 -1.26 28.88
N ARG A 423 -7.62 -2.40 29.48
CA ARG A 423 -9.02 -2.59 29.88
C ARG A 423 -9.30 -2.18 31.32
N GLN A 424 -8.27 -2.01 32.14
CA GLN A 424 -8.43 -1.70 33.57
C GLN A 424 -7.88 -0.32 33.94
N ILE A 425 -6.95 0.24 33.15
CA ILE A 425 -6.38 1.56 33.38
C ILE A 425 -6.84 2.50 32.26
N SER A 426 -7.63 3.51 32.60
CA SER A 426 -7.98 4.58 31.67
C SER A 426 -7.01 5.76 31.84
N TYR A 427 -6.51 6.29 30.73
CA TYR A 427 -5.64 7.45 30.72
C TYR A 427 -6.27 8.59 29.90
N ALA A 428 -6.52 9.71 30.55
CA ALA A 428 -6.95 10.95 29.90
C ALA A 428 -5.78 11.94 29.85
N GLY A 429 -5.25 12.18 28.65
CA GLY A 429 -4.19 13.16 28.40
C GLY A 429 -4.73 14.57 28.21
N GLN A 430 -3.81 15.56 28.15
CA GLN A 430 -4.18 16.97 27.91
C GLN A 430 -4.81 17.19 26.52
N THR A 431 -4.38 16.44 25.52
CA THR A 431 -4.85 16.52 24.14
C THR A 431 -5.32 15.12 23.69
N PRO A 432 -6.56 14.73 24.04
CA PRO A 432 -7.11 13.46 23.58
C PRO A 432 -7.33 13.49 22.07
N TYR A 433 -7.10 12.36 21.41
CA TYR A 433 -7.34 12.21 19.98
C TYR A 433 -8.76 11.69 19.73
N ILE A 434 -9.51 12.36 18.87
CA ILE A 434 -10.84 11.94 18.43
C ILE A 434 -10.71 11.36 17.02
N PHE A 435 -11.10 10.09 16.87
CA PHE A 435 -11.07 9.42 15.57
C PHE A 435 -12.19 9.91 14.66
N GLY A 436 -11.95 9.93 13.36
CA GLY A 436 -12.99 10.18 12.36
C GLY A 436 -14.12 9.15 12.48
N GLY A 437 -15.37 9.61 12.54
CA GLY A 437 -16.54 8.77 12.73
C GLY A 437 -17.61 9.47 13.59
N THR A 438 -18.56 8.71 14.11
CA THR A 438 -19.61 9.23 14.95
C THR A 438 -19.13 9.46 16.40
N ILE A 439 -19.88 10.29 17.16
CA ILE A 439 -19.68 10.45 18.61
C ILE A 439 -19.84 9.09 19.29
N ARG A 440 -20.83 8.28 18.89
CA ARG A 440 -21.05 6.92 19.39
C ARG A 440 -19.82 6.04 19.19
N ASP A 441 -19.20 6.06 17.98
CA ASP A 441 -18.01 5.26 17.69
C ASP A 441 -16.84 5.61 18.60
N ASN A 442 -16.65 6.90 18.89
CA ASN A 442 -15.60 7.36 19.77
C ASN A 442 -15.88 7.00 21.24
N LEU A 443 -17.12 7.11 21.72
CA LEU A 443 -17.50 6.69 23.08
C LEU A 443 -17.31 5.19 23.27
N LEU A 444 -17.62 4.38 22.26
CA LEU A 444 -17.53 2.92 22.32
C LEU A 444 -16.16 2.37 21.90
N TYR A 445 -15.21 3.23 21.51
CA TYR A 445 -13.91 2.79 21.00
C TYR A 445 -13.17 1.87 21.99
N GLY A 446 -13.16 2.23 23.26
CA GLY A 446 -12.51 1.46 24.32
C GLY A 446 -13.17 0.10 24.65
N LEU A 447 -14.29 -0.23 24.03
CA LEU A 447 -15.01 -1.51 24.19
C LEU A 447 -14.80 -2.47 23.01
N LYS A 448 -14.06 -2.05 21.95
CA LYS A 448 -13.86 -2.79 20.70
C LYS A 448 -12.54 -3.58 20.75
N HIS A 449 -12.47 -4.65 21.52
CA HIS A 449 -11.22 -5.42 21.69
C HIS A 449 -11.08 -6.58 20.72
N ARG A 450 -12.17 -7.33 20.50
CA ARG A 450 -12.26 -8.50 19.61
C ARG A 450 -13.70 -8.67 19.13
N PRO A 451 -13.93 -9.36 17.99
CA PRO A 451 -15.29 -9.69 17.60
C PRO A 451 -15.90 -10.67 18.62
N LEU A 452 -17.05 -10.31 19.16
CA LEU A 452 -17.78 -11.12 20.15
C LEU A 452 -18.75 -12.09 19.47
N ARG A 453 -19.32 -11.66 18.35
CA ARG A 453 -20.25 -12.46 17.54
C ARG A 453 -20.00 -12.17 16.07
N GLU A 454 -19.73 -13.22 15.32
CA GLU A 454 -19.61 -13.12 13.87
C GLU A 454 -20.98 -13.00 13.22
N ILE A 455 -21.02 -12.40 12.02
CA ILE A 455 -22.22 -12.28 11.22
C ILE A 455 -22.33 -13.52 10.33
N GLU A 456 -23.50 -14.13 10.31
CA GLU A 456 -23.84 -15.18 9.36
C GLU A 456 -24.27 -14.53 8.04
N TYR A 457 -23.52 -14.79 6.97
CA TYR A 457 -23.81 -14.28 5.64
C TYR A 457 -24.48 -15.37 4.80
N GLU A 458 -25.42 -14.98 3.93
CA GLU A 458 -26.10 -15.89 3.02
C GLU A 458 -25.85 -15.54 1.54
N GLY A 459 -25.98 -16.51 0.65
CA GLY A 459 -25.92 -16.32 -0.80
C GLY A 459 -24.60 -15.72 -1.30
N SER A 460 -24.67 -14.66 -2.07
CA SER A 460 -23.49 -14.00 -2.65
C SER A 460 -22.60 -13.33 -1.61
N ALA A 461 -23.15 -12.87 -0.49
CA ALA A 461 -22.41 -12.27 0.61
C ALA A 461 -21.57 -13.30 1.35
N ALA A 462 -22.07 -14.53 1.57
CA ALA A 462 -21.31 -15.65 2.12
C ALA A 462 -20.11 -15.99 1.25
N SER A 463 -20.30 -16.13 -0.07
CA SER A 463 -19.20 -16.39 -1.02
C SER A 463 -18.18 -15.25 -1.08
N ALA A 464 -18.60 -14.00 -0.88
CA ALA A 464 -17.70 -12.86 -0.80
C ALA A 464 -16.87 -12.91 0.50
N ARG A 465 -17.49 -13.27 1.63
CA ARG A 465 -16.83 -13.43 2.92
C ARG A 465 -15.81 -14.56 2.90
N GLU A 466 -16.14 -15.73 2.36
CA GLU A 466 -15.20 -16.85 2.18
C GLU A 466 -13.97 -16.45 1.37
N ARG A 467 -14.17 -15.69 0.28
CA ARG A 467 -13.04 -15.15 -0.51
C ARG A 467 -12.18 -14.20 0.29
N GLN A 468 -12.78 -13.32 1.12
CA GLN A 468 -12.03 -12.40 1.99
C GLN A 468 -11.17 -13.16 2.99
N ILE A 469 -11.72 -14.20 3.65
CA ILE A 469 -11.01 -15.06 4.60
C ILE A 469 -9.84 -15.76 3.88
N SER A 470 -10.12 -16.42 2.75
CA SER A 470 -9.07 -17.09 1.97
C SER A 470 -7.94 -16.15 1.53
N GLU A 471 -8.27 -14.95 1.08
CA GLU A 471 -7.24 -13.95 0.69
C GLU A 471 -6.51 -13.38 1.92
N ALA A 472 -7.16 -13.25 3.07
CA ALA A 472 -6.52 -12.85 4.32
C ALA A 472 -5.48 -13.91 4.76
N ASP A 473 -5.84 -15.19 4.73
CA ASP A 473 -4.95 -16.30 5.08
C ASP A 473 -3.74 -16.35 4.14
N VAL A 474 -3.97 -16.27 2.82
CA VAL A 474 -2.88 -16.27 1.83
C VAL A 474 -1.94 -15.08 2.02
N THR A 475 -2.46 -13.92 2.42
CA THR A 475 -1.67 -12.71 2.65
C THR A 475 -1.18 -12.53 4.09
N GLY A 476 -1.56 -13.43 5.01
CA GLY A 476 -1.19 -13.38 6.43
C GLY A 476 -1.76 -12.15 7.15
N ASN A 477 -2.94 -11.71 6.74
CA ASN A 477 -3.70 -10.66 7.40
C ASN A 477 -4.70 -11.31 8.37
N VAL A 478 -5.19 -10.56 9.36
CA VAL A 478 -6.29 -11.07 10.20
C VAL A 478 -7.55 -11.25 9.37
N SER A 479 -8.30 -12.30 9.66
CA SER A 479 -9.56 -12.67 8.97
C SER A 479 -10.81 -12.15 9.69
N HIS A 480 -10.66 -11.36 10.76
CA HIS A 480 -11.79 -10.80 11.49
C HIS A 480 -12.69 -9.94 10.62
N ASP A 481 -13.99 -10.03 10.86
CA ASP A 481 -14.97 -9.20 10.16
C ASP A 481 -15.11 -7.86 10.87
N ILE A 482 -14.89 -6.76 10.16
CA ILE A 482 -15.07 -5.40 10.70
C ILE A 482 -16.54 -5.10 11.03
N ASN A 483 -17.47 -5.76 10.35
CA ASN A 483 -18.91 -5.59 10.58
C ASN A 483 -19.45 -6.46 11.72
N ALA A 484 -18.64 -7.39 12.26
CA ALA A 484 -19.01 -8.19 13.42
C ALA A 484 -19.34 -7.31 14.62
N ASN A 485 -20.01 -7.89 15.62
CA ASN A 485 -20.21 -7.17 16.88
C ASN A 485 -18.90 -7.12 17.68
N TRP A 486 -18.29 -5.93 17.75
CA TRP A 486 -17.04 -5.68 18.47
C TRP A 486 -17.25 -5.09 19.86
N VAL A 487 -18.45 -4.56 20.16
CA VAL A 487 -18.72 -3.82 21.39
C VAL A 487 -19.00 -4.76 22.55
N ASP A 488 -18.10 -4.79 23.52
CA ASP A 488 -18.31 -5.55 24.77
C ASP A 488 -19.25 -4.79 25.71
N VAL A 489 -20.55 -5.07 25.58
CA VAL A 489 -21.61 -4.47 26.39
C VAL A 489 -21.42 -4.80 27.87
N ASN A 490 -20.98 -6.02 28.18
CA ASN A 490 -20.74 -6.47 29.56
C ASN A 490 -19.57 -5.72 30.22
N ALA A 491 -18.51 -5.41 29.43
CA ALA A 491 -17.39 -4.61 29.93
C ALA A 491 -17.82 -3.17 30.29
N ALA A 492 -18.86 -2.64 29.62
CA ALA A 492 -19.50 -1.37 29.99
C ALA A 492 -20.42 -1.50 31.22
N GLY A 493 -20.62 -2.72 31.74
CA GLY A 493 -21.56 -3.01 32.81
C GLY A 493 -23.02 -2.88 32.39
N ALA A 494 -23.32 -2.97 31.10
CA ALA A 494 -24.66 -2.90 30.54
C ALA A 494 -25.18 -4.31 30.22
N ASP A 495 -26.49 -4.52 30.35
CA ASP A 495 -27.13 -5.82 30.08
C ASP A 495 -27.66 -5.92 28.64
N SER A 496 -27.84 -4.79 27.97
CA SER A 496 -28.36 -4.68 26.60
C SER A 496 -27.80 -3.47 25.86
N GLU A 497 -28.04 -3.38 24.54
CA GLU A 497 -27.70 -2.18 23.77
C GLU A 497 -28.48 -0.93 24.23
N ASP A 498 -29.73 -1.08 24.65
CA ASP A 498 -30.53 0.04 25.16
C ASP A 498 -29.99 0.54 26.50
N ASP A 499 -29.59 -0.37 27.40
CA ASP A 499 -28.92 0.01 28.65
C ASP A 499 -27.57 0.69 28.37
N LEU A 500 -26.83 0.22 27.37
CA LEU A 500 -25.58 0.86 26.94
C LEU A 500 -25.80 2.32 26.48
N VAL A 501 -26.89 2.60 25.74
CA VAL A 501 -27.26 3.98 25.37
C VAL A 501 -27.56 4.82 26.61
N GLY A 502 -28.33 4.29 27.56
CA GLY A 502 -28.60 4.96 28.83
C GLY A 502 -27.32 5.29 29.61
N ARG A 503 -26.35 4.36 29.63
CA ARG A 503 -25.05 4.60 30.28
C ARG A 503 -24.23 5.65 29.56
N MET A 504 -24.19 5.66 28.23
CA MET A 504 -23.51 6.72 27.47
C MET A 504 -24.09 8.09 27.81
N GLN A 505 -25.42 8.23 27.85
CA GLN A 505 -26.10 9.48 28.25
C GLN A 505 -25.75 9.88 29.68
N HIS A 506 -25.76 8.93 30.60
CA HIS A 506 -25.39 9.16 32.00
C HIS A 506 -23.96 9.71 32.14
N TYR A 507 -22.96 9.11 31.45
CA TYR A 507 -21.58 9.59 31.48
C TYR A 507 -21.40 10.94 30.77
N LEU A 508 -22.10 11.20 29.66
CA LEU A 508 -22.10 12.50 29.00
C LEU A 508 -22.62 13.60 29.94
N LYS A 509 -23.63 13.29 30.74
CA LYS A 509 -24.17 14.20 31.77
C LYS A 509 -23.14 14.45 32.87
N ILE A 510 -22.46 13.43 33.38
CA ILE A 510 -21.41 13.55 34.41
C ILE A 510 -20.30 14.49 33.96
N VAL A 511 -19.86 14.37 32.70
CA VAL A 511 -18.77 15.20 32.14
C VAL A 511 -19.27 16.54 31.57
N GLY A 512 -20.60 16.83 31.64
CA GLY A 512 -21.18 18.10 31.21
C GLY A 512 -21.26 18.28 29.68
N LEU A 513 -21.26 17.20 28.89
CA LEU A 513 -21.32 17.23 27.42
C LEU A 513 -22.68 16.83 26.84
N GLU A 514 -23.70 16.59 27.69
CA GLU A 514 -25.03 16.14 27.25
C GLU A 514 -25.69 17.18 26.33
N ASP A 515 -25.67 18.45 26.71
CA ASP A 515 -26.27 19.53 25.93
C ASP A 515 -25.56 19.80 24.62
N ASP A 516 -24.23 19.68 24.61
CA ASP A 516 -23.43 19.82 23.40
C ASP A 516 -23.74 18.70 22.39
N VAL A 517 -23.76 17.45 22.85
CA VAL A 517 -24.09 16.28 22.00
C VAL A 517 -25.52 16.36 21.48
N TYR A 518 -26.48 16.79 22.34
CA TYR A 518 -27.87 17.03 21.95
C TYR A 518 -27.96 18.11 20.86
N SER A 519 -27.28 19.24 21.06
CA SER A 519 -27.25 20.34 20.08
C SER A 519 -26.61 19.94 18.74
N ILE A 520 -25.56 19.14 18.78
CA ILE A 520 -24.95 18.58 17.58
C ILE A 520 -25.93 17.63 16.88
N GLY A 521 -26.63 16.78 17.64
CA GLY A 521 -27.64 15.86 17.11
C GLY A 521 -28.76 16.56 16.38
N LEU A 522 -29.25 17.68 16.94
CA LEU A 522 -30.32 18.49 16.33
C LEU A 522 -29.91 19.14 14.99
N ARG A 523 -28.62 19.30 14.73
CA ARG A 523 -28.08 19.91 13.51
C ARG A 523 -27.73 18.87 12.45
N GLN A 524 -27.86 17.57 12.74
CA GLN A 524 -27.51 16.51 11.81
C GLN A 524 -28.58 16.34 10.73
N ASN A 525 -28.15 15.96 9.53
CA ASN A 525 -29.02 15.51 8.46
C ASN A 525 -29.35 14.02 8.65
N ILE A 526 -30.58 13.64 8.39
CA ILE A 526 -31.04 12.26 8.49
C ILE A 526 -31.29 11.76 7.08
N GLU A 527 -30.66 10.64 6.72
CA GLU A 527 -30.95 9.95 5.47
C GLU A 527 -32.26 9.15 5.64
N PRO A 528 -33.33 9.49 4.89
CA PRO A 528 -34.64 8.87 5.05
C PRO A 528 -34.64 7.36 4.86
N SER A 529 -33.79 6.85 3.97
CA SER A 529 -33.66 5.43 3.67
C SER A 529 -33.06 4.61 4.81
N GLU A 530 -32.23 5.20 5.65
CA GLU A 530 -31.54 4.53 6.75
C GLU A 530 -32.41 4.46 8.03
N ARG A 531 -33.30 5.47 8.26
CA ARG A 531 -34.09 5.58 9.48
C ARG A 531 -35.54 6.03 9.21
N PRO A 532 -36.35 5.22 8.49
CA PRO A 532 -37.69 5.61 8.07
C PRO A 532 -38.64 5.94 9.27
N GLU A 533 -38.57 5.14 10.35
CA GLU A 533 -39.42 5.39 11.54
C GLU A 533 -39.08 6.72 12.22
N LEU A 534 -37.80 7.11 12.29
CA LEU A 534 -37.40 8.39 12.86
C LEU A 534 -37.90 9.56 12.01
N VAL A 535 -37.85 9.40 10.67
CA VAL A 535 -38.38 10.42 9.75
C VAL A 535 -39.90 10.58 9.91
N GLU A 536 -40.66 9.49 10.02
CA GLU A 536 -42.09 9.55 10.29
C GLU A 536 -42.42 10.27 11.63
N ASN A 537 -41.68 9.93 12.68
CA ASN A 537 -41.82 10.55 13.99
C ASN A 537 -41.50 12.04 13.95
N LEU A 538 -40.46 12.47 13.23
CA LEU A 538 -40.10 13.86 13.04
C LEU A 538 -41.15 14.62 12.24
N LEU A 539 -41.71 14.03 11.20
CA LEU A 539 -42.78 14.61 10.41
C LEU A 539 -44.06 14.78 11.24
N ALA A 540 -44.40 13.78 12.07
CA ALA A 540 -45.50 13.83 12.99
C ALA A 540 -45.30 14.91 14.07
N ALA A 541 -44.10 15.01 14.65
CA ALA A 541 -43.72 16.05 15.58
C ALA A 541 -43.81 17.45 14.97
N ARG A 542 -43.32 17.60 13.73
CA ARG A 542 -43.42 18.85 12.96
C ARG A 542 -44.87 19.27 12.73
N LYS A 543 -45.73 18.29 12.40
CA LYS A 543 -47.16 18.57 12.22
C LYS A 543 -47.82 19.03 13.53
N LYS A 544 -47.59 18.32 14.64
CA LYS A 544 -48.09 18.72 15.98
C LYS A 544 -47.55 20.08 16.41
N MET A 545 -46.30 20.39 16.09
CA MET A 545 -45.72 21.70 16.40
C MET A 545 -46.42 22.81 15.63
N ARG A 546 -46.71 22.62 14.33
CA ARG A 546 -47.50 23.58 13.53
C ARG A 546 -48.88 23.80 14.10
N GLU A 547 -49.62 22.74 14.42
CA GLU A 547 -50.93 22.82 15.03
C GLU A 547 -50.91 23.64 16.34
N ARG A 548 -49.90 23.43 17.20
CA ARG A 548 -49.71 24.22 18.42
C ARG A 548 -49.31 25.67 18.18
N LEU A 549 -48.53 25.95 17.14
CA LEU A 549 -48.17 27.33 16.77
C LEU A 549 -49.40 28.09 16.25
N ASP A 550 -50.27 27.40 15.49
CA ASP A 550 -51.51 28.01 14.94
C ASP A 550 -52.57 28.22 16.04
N GLU A 551 -52.63 27.37 17.08
CA GLU A 551 -53.57 27.45 18.20
C GLU A 551 -53.13 28.40 19.34
N GLY A 552 -51.86 28.78 19.41
CA GLY A 552 -51.28 29.45 20.59
C GLY A 552 -50.71 30.83 20.33
N LYS A 553 -50.51 31.59 21.43
CA LYS A 553 -49.84 32.90 21.45
C LYS A 553 -48.35 32.88 21.04
N VAL A 554 -47.88 31.81 20.41
CA VAL A 554 -46.47 31.60 20.02
C VAL A 554 -46.23 32.04 18.57
N SER A 555 -47.30 32.38 17.83
CA SER A 555 -47.22 32.91 16.45
C SER A 555 -46.39 34.20 16.36
N ASP A 556 -46.22 34.92 17.45
CA ASP A 556 -45.41 36.16 17.49
C ASP A 556 -43.89 35.90 17.47
N TYR A 557 -43.46 34.67 17.72
CA TYR A 557 -42.03 34.29 17.78
C TYR A 557 -41.55 33.39 16.62
N VAL A 558 -42.49 32.83 15.84
CA VAL A 558 -42.17 31.93 14.74
C VAL A 558 -43.01 32.28 13.54
N GLU A 559 -42.37 32.76 12.49
CA GLU A 559 -43.01 32.99 11.20
C GLU A 559 -42.99 31.69 10.38
N SER A 560 -44.16 31.17 10.01
CA SER A 560 -44.28 29.97 9.18
C SER A 560 -43.82 30.28 7.76
N PHE A 561 -43.07 29.36 7.14
CA PHE A 561 -42.69 29.50 5.74
C PHE A 561 -43.92 29.61 4.83
N ASP A 562 -43.99 30.67 4.06
CA ASP A 562 -44.99 30.94 3.04
C ASP A 562 -44.28 31.22 1.73
N ALA A 563 -44.54 30.39 0.71
CA ALA A 563 -43.86 30.48 -0.58
C ALA A 563 -44.11 31.80 -1.32
N ASP A 564 -45.22 32.48 -0.98
CA ASP A 564 -45.66 33.74 -1.62
C ASP A 564 -45.21 34.97 -0.84
N LYS A 565 -44.51 34.81 0.28
CA LYS A 565 -44.03 35.90 1.12
C LYS A 565 -42.52 35.88 1.27
N PHE A 566 -41.93 37.07 1.27
CA PHE A 566 -40.54 37.27 1.64
C PHE A 566 -40.37 37.10 3.16
N ASN A 567 -39.47 36.19 3.58
CA ASN A 567 -39.14 36.01 4.97
C ASN A 567 -38.17 37.10 5.43
N SER A 568 -38.64 38.05 6.22
CA SER A 568 -37.82 39.16 6.69
C SER A 568 -36.73 38.77 7.71
N ASN A 569 -36.83 37.56 8.28
CA ASN A 569 -35.89 37.03 9.25
C ASN A 569 -34.79 36.15 8.60
N ALA A 570 -34.84 35.97 7.28
CA ALA A 570 -33.89 35.23 6.50
C ALA A 570 -33.10 36.15 5.53
N SER A 571 -31.90 35.75 5.15
CA SER A 571 -31.11 36.48 4.15
C SER A 571 -31.75 36.40 2.75
N VAL A 572 -31.40 37.32 1.86
CA VAL A 572 -31.85 37.30 0.46
C VAL A 572 -31.50 35.96 -0.22
N ALA A 573 -30.31 35.41 0.06
CA ALA A 573 -29.89 34.12 -0.49
C ALA A 573 -30.77 32.97 0.00
N GLU A 574 -31.13 32.92 1.29
CA GLU A 574 -32.02 31.91 1.83
C GLU A 574 -33.45 32.03 1.29
N ASN A 575 -33.93 33.25 1.06
CA ASN A 575 -35.21 33.50 0.40
C ASN A 575 -35.23 33.07 -1.07
N ILE A 576 -34.11 33.19 -1.80
CA ILE A 576 -34.00 32.78 -3.21
C ILE A 576 -33.83 31.27 -3.33
N LEU A 577 -33.00 30.68 -2.49
CA LEU A 577 -32.64 29.26 -2.58
C LEU A 577 -33.65 28.34 -1.93
N PHE A 578 -34.53 28.86 -1.02
CA PHE A 578 -35.45 28.06 -0.21
C PHE A 578 -34.80 26.87 0.52
N GLY A 579 -33.54 27.02 0.89
CA GLY A 579 -32.77 25.96 1.51
C GLY A 579 -31.45 26.45 2.12
N THR A 580 -30.81 25.56 2.87
CA THR A 580 -29.46 25.79 3.40
C THR A 580 -28.40 25.38 2.36
N PRO A 581 -27.35 26.18 2.16
CA PRO A 581 -26.22 25.75 1.32
C PRO A 581 -25.60 24.47 1.87
N VAL A 582 -25.41 23.49 1.02
CA VAL A 582 -24.59 22.30 1.33
C VAL A 582 -23.19 22.62 0.82
N GLY A 583 -22.28 22.97 1.74
CA GLY A 583 -20.91 23.34 1.44
C GLY A 583 -19.92 22.36 1.95
#